data_9f2ac40b57ed6567c320d859856117ec
#
_entry.id   9f2ac40b57ed6567c320d859856117ec
#
_cell.length_a   1.000
_cell.length_b   1.000
_cell.length_c   1.000
_cell.angle_alpha   90.00
_cell.angle_beta   90.00
_cell.angle_gamma   90.00
#
_symmetry.space_group_name_H-M   'P 1'
#
loop_
_entity.id
_entity.type
_entity.pdbx_description
1 polymer ?
#
loop_
_entity_poly.entity_id
_entity_poly.type
_entity_poly.pdbx_seq_one_letter_code
_entity_poly.pdbx_strand_id
1 'polypeptide(L)'
;MAKTKVIAVANQKGGVGKSTTVYNLGAGLAMQGKKVLLLDVDPQGDLTKMLGLRKPNDLPLTLGNAMNDIVAGVSGGDHPEICHHHEGFDFVPGNRTLSAVEVGLVNVMSRETVLRQYVDQIKKDYDYVLLDCRPSLSVLVINALSASDYVLIPVQAEYFAAKT
;
A
#
# COMPACT_ATOMS: atom_id res chain seq x y z
N MET A 1 -1.21 -12.34 -21.77
CA MET A 1 -0.77 -12.28 -20.36
C MET A 1 -1.90 -11.75 -19.49
N ALA A 2 -2.03 -12.30 -18.29
CA ALA A 2 -3.04 -11.82 -17.36
C ALA A 2 -2.71 -10.40 -16.89
N LYS A 3 -3.74 -9.57 -16.77
CA LYS A 3 -3.61 -8.21 -16.26
C LYS A 3 -3.30 -8.24 -14.76
N THR A 4 -2.40 -7.37 -14.30
CA THR A 4 -2.13 -7.17 -12.88
C THR A 4 -3.40 -6.79 -12.13
N LYS A 5 -3.65 -7.43 -11.00
CA LYS A 5 -4.77 -7.10 -10.12
C LYS A 5 -4.27 -6.27 -8.95
N VAL A 6 -4.83 -5.09 -8.77
CA VAL A 6 -4.53 -4.19 -7.67
C VAL A 6 -5.66 -4.26 -6.67
N ILE A 7 -5.36 -4.67 -5.44
CA ILE A 7 -6.34 -4.93 -4.38
C ILE A 7 -6.04 -4.05 -3.19
N ALA A 8 -6.97 -3.17 -2.82
CA ALA A 8 -6.89 -2.40 -1.58
C ALA A 8 -7.53 -3.21 -0.45
N VAL A 9 -6.82 -3.33 0.66
CA VAL A 9 -7.35 -3.93 1.88
C VAL A 9 -7.69 -2.79 2.84
N ALA A 10 -8.97 -2.53 3.04
CA ALA A 10 -9.45 -1.33 3.70
C ALA A 10 -10.62 -1.64 4.64
N ASN A 11 -10.63 -0.97 5.77
CA ASN A 11 -11.77 -0.92 6.70
C ASN A 11 -11.56 0.27 7.63
N GLN A 12 -12.62 1.04 7.91
CA GLN A 12 -12.55 2.17 8.82
C GLN A 12 -12.30 1.74 10.28
N LYS A 13 -12.65 0.51 10.63
CA LYS A 13 -12.44 -0.01 11.96
C LYS A 13 -11.00 -0.53 12.12
N GLY A 14 -10.27 0.01 13.09
CA GLY A 14 -8.95 -0.49 13.44
C GLY A 14 -9.02 -1.86 14.10
N GLY A 15 -7.93 -2.62 14.05
CA GLY A 15 -7.82 -3.90 14.73
C GLY A 15 -8.57 -5.06 14.06
N VAL A 16 -8.97 -4.93 12.80
CA VAL A 16 -9.67 -6.00 12.06
C VAL A 16 -8.73 -6.86 11.21
N GLY A 17 -7.41 -6.73 11.42
CA GLY A 17 -6.43 -7.60 10.77
C GLY A 17 -6.06 -7.20 9.34
N LYS A 18 -6.14 -5.92 9.00
CA LYS A 18 -5.77 -5.46 7.65
C LYS A 18 -4.32 -5.78 7.27
N SER A 19 -3.37 -5.39 8.11
CA SER A 19 -1.95 -5.64 7.84
C SER A 19 -1.63 -7.13 7.86
N THR A 20 -2.21 -7.88 8.78
CA THR A 20 -2.05 -9.33 8.85
C THR A 20 -2.63 -10.00 7.59
N THR A 21 -3.79 -9.56 7.12
CA THR A 21 -4.41 -10.05 5.89
C THR A 21 -3.53 -9.80 4.68
N VAL A 22 -2.99 -8.58 4.56
CA VAL A 22 -2.09 -8.22 3.45
C VAL A 22 -0.84 -9.09 3.47
N TYR A 23 -0.20 -9.24 4.63
CA TYR A 23 0.99 -10.09 4.77
C TYR A 23 0.70 -11.54 4.35
N ASN A 24 -0.32 -12.14 4.95
CA ASN A 24 -0.64 -13.55 4.72
C ASN A 24 -1.10 -13.80 3.28
N LEU A 25 -1.89 -12.91 2.70
CA LEU A 25 -2.33 -13.04 1.31
C LEU A 25 -1.13 -12.92 0.36
N GLY A 26 -0.23 -11.95 0.62
CA GLY A 26 0.98 -11.78 -0.19
C GLY A 26 1.88 -13.00 -0.14
N ALA A 27 2.14 -13.52 1.06
CA ALA A 27 2.95 -14.73 1.23
C ALA A 27 2.31 -15.95 0.57
N GLY A 28 1.00 -16.12 0.74
CA GLY A 28 0.26 -17.23 0.13
C GLY A 28 0.29 -17.21 -1.39
N LEU A 29 0.10 -16.05 -1.99
CA LEU A 29 0.18 -15.88 -3.44
C LEU A 29 1.61 -16.13 -3.97
N ALA A 30 2.61 -15.66 -3.24
CA ALA A 30 4.00 -15.91 -3.59
C ALA A 30 4.33 -17.40 -3.55
N MET A 31 3.79 -18.14 -2.56
CA MET A 31 3.95 -19.59 -2.49
C MET A 31 3.33 -20.32 -3.69
N GLN A 32 2.33 -19.72 -4.33
CA GLN A 32 1.72 -20.24 -5.56
C GLN A 32 2.46 -19.81 -6.83
N GLY A 33 3.61 -19.19 -6.70
CA GLY A 33 4.43 -18.75 -7.83
C GLY A 33 4.00 -17.43 -8.44
N LYS A 34 3.11 -16.68 -7.79
CA LYS A 34 2.69 -15.36 -8.26
C LYS A 34 3.72 -14.29 -7.91
N LYS A 35 3.87 -13.30 -8.77
CA LYS A 35 4.68 -12.11 -8.50
C LYS A 35 3.83 -11.08 -7.77
N VAL A 36 4.19 -10.78 -6.54
CA VAL A 36 3.37 -9.96 -5.62
C VAL A 36 4.16 -8.77 -5.10
N LEU A 37 3.51 -7.62 -5.07
CA LEU A 37 4.03 -6.39 -4.47
C LEU A 37 3.05 -5.93 -3.38
N LEU A 38 3.58 -5.64 -2.19
CA LEU A 38 2.80 -5.07 -1.09
C LEU A 38 3.18 -3.59 -0.92
N LEU A 39 2.18 -2.72 -0.77
CA LEU A 39 2.39 -1.30 -0.47
C LEU A 39 1.80 -0.98 0.90
N ASP A 40 2.63 -0.44 1.80
CA ASP A 40 2.17 0.02 3.11
C ASP A 40 1.71 1.48 2.99
N VAL A 41 0.40 1.70 2.89
CA VAL A 41 -0.22 3.02 2.71
C VAL A 41 -0.66 3.60 4.06
N ASP A 42 -0.10 3.13 5.15
CA ASP A 42 -0.39 3.63 6.49
C ASP A 42 0.83 4.35 7.08
N PRO A 43 0.68 5.63 7.49
CA PRO A 43 1.78 6.35 8.14
C PRO A 43 2.34 5.68 9.39
N GLN A 44 1.57 4.83 10.05
CA GLN A 44 2.03 4.08 11.23
C GLN A 44 3.07 3.02 10.88
N GLY A 45 3.09 2.53 9.64
CA GLY A 45 4.08 1.57 9.19
C GLY A 45 3.96 0.18 9.82
N ASP A 46 2.76 -0.23 10.20
CA ASP A 46 2.57 -1.52 10.88
C ASP A 46 2.93 -2.70 9.99
N LEU A 47 2.51 -2.68 8.72
CA LEU A 47 2.91 -3.71 7.77
C LEU A 47 4.42 -3.72 7.58
N THR A 48 5.04 -2.55 7.46
CA THR A 48 6.48 -2.41 7.31
C THR A 48 7.23 -3.07 8.47
N LYS A 49 6.76 -2.85 9.71
CA LYS A 49 7.33 -3.50 10.90
C LYS A 49 7.16 -5.01 10.86
N MET A 50 5.99 -5.49 10.46
CA MET A 50 5.72 -6.93 10.31
C MET A 50 6.64 -7.57 9.28
N LEU A 51 7.06 -6.82 8.26
CA LEU A 51 7.96 -7.29 7.21
C LEU A 51 9.43 -7.25 7.63
N GLY A 52 9.73 -6.86 8.85
CA GLY A 52 11.07 -6.91 9.43
C GLY A 52 11.79 -5.58 9.53
N LEU A 53 11.25 -4.50 8.98
CA LEU A 53 11.82 -3.16 9.10
C LEU A 53 11.25 -2.47 10.34
N ARG A 54 11.87 -2.72 11.48
CA ARG A 54 11.33 -2.37 12.80
C ARG A 54 11.32 -0.88 13.11
N LYS A 55 12.09 -0.08 12.38
CA LYS A 55 12.18 1.37 12.55
C LYS A 55 11.84 2.06 11.23
N PRO A 56 10.57 2.06 10.82
CA PRO A 56 10.20 2.61 9.52
C PRO A 56 10.61 4.06 9.31
N ASN A 57 10.59 4.87 10.38
CA ASN A 57 10.90 6.29 10.29
C ASN A 57 12.40 6.59 10.05
N ASP A 58 13.26 5.58 10.19
CA ASP A 58 14.68 5.70 9.89
C ASP A 58 15.01 5.32 8.43
N LEU A 59 14.03 4.85 7.66
CA LEU A 59 14.25 4.43 6.29
C LEU A 59 14.45 5.64 5.37
N PRO A 60 15.46 5.60 4.48
CA PRO A 60 15.75 6.73 3.59
C PRO A 60 14.73 6.89 2.45
N LEU A 61 14.13 5.78 2.01
CA LEU A 61 13.17 5.78 0.90
C LEU A 61 11.96 4.92 1.24
N THR A 62 10.77 5.52 1.07
CA THR A 62 9.50 4.87 1.37
C THR A 62 8.45 5.25 0.33
N LEU A 63 7.23 4.74 0.47
CA LEU A 63 6.12 5.08 -0.40
C LEU A 63 5.86 6.60 -0.43
N GLY A 64 6.01 7.28 0.71
CA GLY A 64 5.85 8.74 0.77
C GLY A 64 6.78 9.47 -0.17
N ASN A 65 8.04 9.06 -0.24
CA ASN A 65 9.01 9.64 -1.18
C ASN A 65 8.59 9.41 -2.63
N ALA A 66 8.13 8.20 -2.95
CA ALA A 66 7.67 7.86 -4.29
C ALA A 66 6.45 8.70 -4.70
N MET A 67 5.49 8.90 -3.78
CA MET A 67 4.33 9.74 -4.04
C MET A 67 4.71 11.21 -4.23
N ASN A 68 5.67 11.72 -3.45
CA ASN A 68 6.18 13.07 -3.62
C ASN A 68 6.83 13.27 -4.99
N ASP A 69 7.53 12.28 -5.49
CA ASP A 69 8.12 12.32 -6.83
C ASP A 69 7.04 12.45 -7.91
N ILE A 70 5.93 11.72 -7.77
CA ILE A 70 4.80 11.86 -8.69
C ILE A 70 4.25 13.29 -8.67
N VAL A 71 4.05 13.86 -7.49
CA VAL A 71 3.55 15.25 -7.34
C VAL A 71 4.51 16.23 -7.97
N ALA A 72 5.82 16.01 -7.85
CA ALA A 72 6.85 16.85 -8.44
C ALA A 72 7.03 16.67 -9.96
N GLY A 73 6.28 15.74 -10.57
CA GLY A 73 6.38 15.45 -11.99
C GLY A 73 7.59 14.62 -12.39
N VAL A 74 8.26 14.01 -11.42
CA VAL A 74 9.35 13.05 -11.68
C VAL A 74 8.73 11.71 -12.07
N SER A 75 9.08 11.21 -13.24
CA SER A 75 8.54 9.94 -13.73
C SER A 75 9.63 9.07 -14.35
N GLY A 76 9.46 7.76 -14.22
CA GLY A 76 10.39 6.79 -14.75
C GLY A 76 11.65 6.63 -13.89
N GLY A 77 12.55 5.80 -14.36
CA GLY A 77 13.81 5.50 -13.67
C GLY A 77 13.70 4.28 -12.76
N ASP A 78 14.71 4.11 -11.93
CA ASP A 78 14.78 3.00 -11.00
C ASP A 78 13.83 3.24 -9.81
N HIS A 79 13.44 2.14 -9.16
CA HIS A 79 12.56 2.17 -7.99
C HIS A 79 13.30 1.56 -6.79
N PRO A 80 14.29 2.29 -6.22
CA PRO A 80 15.09 1.78 -5.10
C PRO A 80 14.28 1.63 -3.81
N GLU A 81 13.10 2.23 -3.71
CA GLU A 81 12.18 2.07 -2.60
C GLU A 81 11.57 0.67 -2.53
N ILE A 82 11.60 -0.10 -3.63
CA ILE A 82 11.06 -1.46 -3.63
C ILE A 82 12.05 -2.40 -2.97
N CYS A 83 11.60 -3.08 -1.92
CA CYS A 83 12.38 -4.05 -1.15
C CYS A 83 11.94 -5.47 -1.49
N HIS A 84 12.88 -6.42 -1.42
CA HIS A 84 12.57 -7.83 -1.58
C HIS A 84 12.46 -8.50 -0.22
N HIS A 85 11.41 -9.30 -0.01
CA HIS A 85 11.20 -10.05 1.22
C HIS A 85 11.61 -11.51 1.04
N HIS A 86 12.15 -12.12 2.10
CA HIS A 86 12.64 -13.50 2.05
C HIS A 86 11.53 -14.52 1.74
N GLU A 87 10.27 -14.19 1.93
CA GLU A 87 9.15 -15.07 1.59
C GLU A 87 8.73 -14.98 0.12
N GLY A 88 9.50 -14.28 -0.72
CA GLY A 88 9.34 -14.35 -2.16
C GLY A 88 8.44 -13.29 -2.78
N PHE A 89 8.09 -12.24 -2.06
CA PHE A 89 7.37 -11.08 -2.59
C PHE A 89 8.18 -9.80 -2.38
N ASP A 90 7.79 -8.74 -3.09
CA ASP A 90 8.37 -7.43 -2.92
C ASP A 90 7.43 -6.52 -2.12
N PHE A 91 7.97 -5.46 -1.56
CA PHE A 91 7.15 -4.49 -0.84
C PHE A 91 7.77 -3.09 -0.88
N VAL A 92 6.92 -2.08 -0.74
CA VAL A 92 7.32 -0.69 -0.56
C VAL A 92 6.93 -0.27 0.86
N PRO A 93 7.91 0.10 1.70
CA PRO A 93 7.63 0.44 3.09
C PRO A 93 6.88 1.77 3.21
N GLY A 94 6.08 1.87 4.27
CA GLY A 94 5.39 3.10 4.65
C GLY A 94 5.88 3.60 6.00
N ASN A 95 5.84 4.90 6.19
CA ASN A 95 6.20 5.55 7.45
C ASN A 95 5.50 6.90 7.58
N ARG A 96 5.90 7.68 8.59
CA ARG A 96 5.32 9.01 8.86
C ARG A 96 5.47 10.01 7.71
N THR A 97 6.35 9.78 6.74
CA THR A 97 6.44 10.61 5.54
C THR A 97 5.10 10.67 4.80
N LEU A 98 4.29 9.59 4.89
CA LEU A 98 2.94 9.57 4.32
C LEU A 98 2.03 10.62 4.95
N SER A 99 2.21 10.96 6.23
CA SER A 99 1.45 12.05 6.85
C SER A 99 1.77 13.40 6.23
N ALA A 100 3.03 13.64 5.91
CA ALA A 100 3.44 14.86 5.20
C ALA A 100 2.88 14.89 3.78
N VAL A 101 2.86 13.76 3.09
CA VAL A 101 2.22 13.63 1.77
C VAL A 101 0.74 14.00 1.85
N GLU A 102 0.03 13.49 2.87
CA GLU A 102 -1.38 13.75 3.09
C GLU A 102 -1.67 15.25 3.19
N VAL A 103 -0.86 15.97 3.97
CA VAL A 103 -0.97 17.42 4.10
C VAL A 103 -0.66 18.11 2.76
N GLY A 104 0.39 17.68 2.08
CA GLY A 104 0.82 18.27 0.81
C GLY A 104 -0.20 18.07 -0.32
N LEU A 105 -0.99 17.01 -0.28
CA LEU A 105 -1.97 16.71 -1.33
C LEU A 105 -3.19 17.65 -1.31
N VAL A 106 -3.44 18.38 -0.23
CA VAL A 106 -4.63 19.22 -0.08
C VAL A 106 -4.80 20.20 -1.25
N ASN A 107 -3.69 20.76 -1.76
CA ASN A 107 -3.70 21.73 -2.84
C ASN A 107 -3.27 21.16 -4.20
N VAL A 108 -3.17 19.85 -4.34
CA VAL A 108 -2.73 19.21 -5.58
C VAL A 108 -3.95 18.88 -6.44
N MET A 109 -3.90 19.22 -7.73
CA MET A 109 -4.94 18.83 -8.68
C MET A 109 -4.89 17.32 -8.90
N SER A 110 -6.07 16.69 -8.98
CA SER A 110 -6.21 15.24 -9.15
C SER A 110 -5.47 14.47 -8.05
N ARG A 111 -5.50 15.01 -6.83
CA ARG A 111 -4.79 14.45 -5.67
C ARG A 111 -5.17 13.00 -5.36
N GLU A 112 -6.35 12.57 -5.73
CA GLU A 112 -6.84 11.20 -5.53
C GLU A 112 -6.16 10.17 -6.45
N THR A 113 -5.42 10.60 -7.47
CA THR A 113 -4.80 9.72 -8.46
C THR A 113 -3.29 9.58 -8.32
N VAL A 114 -2.68 10.18 -7.32
CA VAL A 114 -1.22 10.19 -7.16
C VAL A 114 -0.68 8.77 -6.98
N LEU A 115 -1.28 8.00 -6.10
CA LEU A 115 -0.86 6.62 -5.87
C LEU A 115 -1.12 5.75 -7.12
N ARG A 116 -2.22 5.96 -7.82
CA ARG A 116 -2.49 5.24 -9.07
C ARG A 116 -1.41 5.50 -10.11
N GLN A 117 -0.96 6.74 -10.25
CA GLN A 117 0.12 7.07 -11.18
C GLN A 117 1.40 6.33 -10.83
N TYR A 118 1.72 6.23 -9.55
CA TYR A 118 2.87 5.46 -9.09
C TYR A 118 2.70 3.97 -9.39
N VAL A 119 1.57 3.40 -8.99
CA VAL A 119 1.28 1.97 -9.22
C VAL A 119 1.32 1.63 -10.71
N ASP A 120 0.79 2.52 -11.57
CA ASP A 120 0.82 2.29 -13.02
C ASP A 120 2.23 2.20 -13.59
N GLN A 121 3.22 2.83 -12.95
CA GLN A 121 4.62 2.76 -13.39
C GLN A 121 5.26 1.40 -13.06
N ILE A 122 4.83 0.73 -12.02
CA ILE A 122 5.52 -0.45 -11.46
C ILE A 122 4.73 -1.75 -11.57
N LYS A 123 3.42 -1.69 -11.75
CA LYS A 123 2.55 -2.88 -11.62
C LYS A 123 2.77 -3.94 -12.70
N LYS A 124 3.31 -3.58 -13.87
CA LYS A 124 3.46 -4.50 -15.00
C LYS A 124 4.35 -5.71 -14.67
N ASP A 125 5.22 -5.59 -13.69
CA ASP A 125 6.14 -6.65 -13.29
C ASP A 125 5.52 -7.61 -12.26
N TYR A 126 4.26 -7.37 -11.86
CA TYR A 126 3.59 -8.13 -10.82
C TYR A 126 2.24 -8.67 -11.28
N ASP A 127 1.86 -9.82 -10.72
CA ASP A 127 0.53 -10.40 -10.92
C ASP A 127 -0.49 -9.73 -9.98
N TYR A 128 -0.04 -9.38 -8.77
CA TYR A 128 -0.87 -8.75 -7.72
C TYR A 128 -0.12 -7.61 -7.06
N VAL A 129 -0.83 -6.52 -6.81
CA VAL A 129 -0.38 -5.42 -5.95
C VAL A 129 -1.41 -5.27 -4.84
N LEU A 130 -0.96 -5.41 -3.59
CA LEU A 130 -1.82 -5.33 -2.41
C LEU A 130 -1.51 -4.05 -1.65
N LEU A 131 -2.54 -3.26 -1.35
CA LEU A 131 -2.42 -1.97 -0.67
C LEU A 131 -2.97 -2.12 0.75
N ASP A 132 -2.10 -1.90 1.76
CA ASP A 132 -2.52 -1.88 3.17
C ASP A 132 -2.91 -0.46 3.56
N CYS A 133 -4.20 -0.23 3.76
CA CYS A 133 -4.75 1.10 4.02
C CYS A 133 -4.83 1.39 5.52
N ARG A 134 -4.70 2.66 5.90
CA ARG A 134 -4.93 3.08 7.29
C ARG A 134 -6.42 2.96 7.66
N PRO A 135 -6.76 2.80 8.96
CA PRO A 135 -8.14 2.58 9.40
C PRO A 135 -8.95 3.86 9.54
N SER A 136 -8.77 4.82 8.66
CA SER A 136 -9.52 6.08 8.65
C SER A 136 -9.78 6.55 7.23
N LEU A 137 -10.88 7.26 7.04
CA LEU A 137 -11.20 7.83 5.74
C LEU A 137 -10.36 9.10 5.55
N SER A 138 -9.36 9.03 4.68
CA SER A 138 -8.42 10.11 4.41
C SER A 138 -8.06 10.13 2.94
N VAL A 139 -7.32 11.16 2.51
CA VAL A 139 -6.86 11.24 1.12
C VAL A 139 -5.95 10.07 0.74
N LEU A 140 -5.22 9.48 1.68
CA LEU A 140 -4.41 8.29 1.43
C LEU A 140 -5.28 7.07 1.10
N VAL A 141 -6.37 6.88 1.85
CA VAL A 141 -7.32 5.78 1.58
C VAL A 141 -8.01 6.00 0.24
N ILE A 142 -8.42 7.23 -0.05
CA ILE A 142 -9.02 7.58 -1.35
C ILE A 142 -8.03 7.28 -2.48
N ASN A 143 -6.75 7.59 -2.29
CA ASN A 143 -5.70 7.24 -3.25
C ASN A 143 -5.60 5.74 -3.47
N ALA A 144 -5.61 4.96 -2.39
CA ALA A 144 -5.55 3.50 -2.49
C ALA A 144 -6.78 2.93 -3.21
N LEU A 145 -7.96 3.42 -2.91
CA LEU A 145 -9.19 2.99 -3.58
C LEU A 145 -9.18 3.38 -5.07
N SER A 146 -8.72 4.58 -5.38
CA SER A 146 -8.60 5.04 -6.77
C SER A 146 -7.61 4.21 -7.58
N ALA A 147 -6.55 3.70 -6.93
CA ALA A 147 -5.52 2.88 -7.58
C ALA A 147 -5.94 1.42 -7.74
N SER A 148 -6.97 0.96 -7.03
CA SER A 148 -7.32 -0.47 -6.95
C SER A 148 -8.36 -0.89 -7.96
N ASP A 149 -8.31 -2.15 -8.36
CA ASP A 149 -9.34 -2.82 -9.16
C ASP A 149 -10.39 -3.49 -8.25
N TYR A 150 -9.97 -3.89 -7.03
CA TYR A 150 -10.80 -4.59 -6.05
C TYR A 150 -10.53 -4.05 -4.66
N VAL A 151 -11.53 -4.16 -3.79
CA VAL A 151 -11.40 -3.82 -2.37
C VAL A 151 -11.72 -5.06 -1.56
N LEU A 152 -10.79 -5.45 -0.69
CA LEU A 152 -10.98 -6.52 0.28
C LEU A 152 -11.23 -5.88 1.65
N ILE A 153 -12.34 -6.22 2.27
CA ILE A 153 -12.74 -5.68 3.57
C ILE A 153 -12.71 -6.81 4.60
N PRO A 154 -11.65 -6.91 5.43
CA PRO A 154 -11.63 -7.88 6.51
C PRO A 154 -12.69 -7.52 7.54
N VAL A 155 -13.49 -8.51 7.96
CA VAL A 155 -14.55 -8.33 8.95
C VAL A 155 -14.38 -9.37 10.05
N GLN A 156 -14.40 -8.93 11.31
CA GLN A 156 -14.42 -9.86 12.43
C GLN A 156 -15.78 -10.57 12.51
N ALA A 157 -15.77 -11.84 12.85
CA ALA A 157 -16.99 -12.64 12.96
C ALA A 157 -17.75 -12.34 14.27
N GLU A 158 -17.94 -11.04 14.57
CA GLU A 158 -18.65 -10.54 15.73
C GLU A 158 -19.80 -9.64 15.30
N TYR A 159 -20.90 -9.70 16.03
CA TYR A 159 -22.09 -8.94 15.69
C TYR A 159 -21.85 -7.43 15.53
N PHE A 160 -21.10 -6.82 16.47
CA PHE A 160 -20.82 -5.38 16.43
C PHE A 160 -19.82 -5.02 15.33
N ALA A 161 -18.87 -5.88 15.01
CA ALA A 161 -17.92 -5.65 13.93
C ALA A 161 -18.60 -5.65 12.58
N ALA A 162 -19.59 -6.51 12.36
CA ALA A 162 -20.34 -6.61 11.12
C ALA A 162 -21.21 -5.39 10.84
N LYS A 163 -21.54 -4.60 11.88
CA LYS A 163 -22.35 -3.38 11.75
C LYS A 163 -21.55 -2.13 11.41
N THR A 164 -20.25 -2.20 11.54
CA THR A 164 -19.38 -1.07 11.23
C THR A 164 -18.76 -1.22 9.87
#